data_a6064d49812e838f96d30ef224a3e0ef
#
_entry.id   a6064d49812e838f96d30ef224a3e0ef
#
_cell.length_a   1.000
_cell.length_b   1.000
_cell.length_c   1.000
_cell.angle_alpha   90.00
_cell.angle_beta   90.00
_cell.angle_gamma   90.00
#
_symmetry.space_group_name_H-M   'P 1'
#
loop_
_entity.id
_entity.type
_entity.pdbx_description
1 polymer ?
#
loop_
_entity_poly.entity_id
_entity_poly.type
_entity_poly.pdbx_seq_one_letter_code
_entity_poly.pdbx_strand_id
1 'polypeptide(L)'
;MVSKIKSTVKKFSYIIMPLLVLIICLKVNSSKYNFFNQTMYEKMEVLAGISGTIASILIAILTIYISLSNNDKIKRLKQTEHTKILINNIAMGIFLFFLYIIFWIVNFPSFYTMIVFLCALSNLIVTIYYVVVISRSI
;
A
#
# COMPACT_ATOMS: atom_id res chain seq x y z
N MET A 1 12.82 25.44 -4.92
CA MET A 1 12.54 24.86 -3.60
C MET A 1 11.26 24.03 -3.59
N VAL A 2 10.13 24.58 -4.00
CA VAL A 2 8.83 23.88 -4.07
C VAL A 2 8.85 22.67 -5.00
N SER A 3 9.50 22.72 -6.16
CA SER A 3 9.63 21.61 -7.09
C SER A 3 10.44 20.43 -6.50
N LYS A 4 11.48 20.73 -5.72
CA LYS A 4 12.32 19.74 -5.06
C LYS A 4 11.56 19.00 -3.95
N ILE A 5 10.77 19.72 -3.15
CA ILE A 5 9.89 19.14 -2.12
C ILE A 5 8.84 18.25 -2.76
N LYS A 6 8.21 18.71 -3.86
CA LYS A 6 7.19 17.94 -4.58
C LYS A 6 7.75 16.64 -5.17
N SER A 7 8.96 16.67 -5.71
CA SER A 7 9.66 15.47 -6.20
C SER A 7 9.99 14.51 -5.06
N THR A 8 10.49 15.01 -3.93
CA THR A 8 10.81 14.18 -2.75
C THR A 8 9.56 13.53 -2.16
N VAL A 9 8.45 14.26 -2.04
CA VAL A 9 7.17 13.72 -1.57
C VAL A 9 6.67 12.61 -2.48
N LYS A 10 6.75 12.77 -3.79
CA LYS A 10 6.39 11.72 -4.75
C LYS A 10 7.25 10.46 -4.56
N LYS A 11 8.56 10.63 -4.43
CA LYS A 11 9.52 9.53 -4.30
C LYS A 11 9.27 8.69 -3.04
N PHE A 12 8.91 9.32 -1.95
CA PHE A 12 8.67 8.66 -0.66
C PHE A 12 7.18 8.45 -0.35
N SER A 13 6.30 8.55 -1.35
CA SER A 13 4.84 8.38 -1.18
C SER A 13 4.47 7.03 -0.53
N TYR A 14 5.25 5.97 -0.80
CA TYR A 14 5.03 4.64 -0.23
C TYR A 14 5.22 4.57 1.30
N ILE A 15 5.93 5.53 1.88
CA ILE A 15 6.10 5.67 3.34
C ILE A 15 5.15 6.75 3.89
N ILE A 16 5.02 7.86 3.19
CA ILE A 16 4.26 9.03 3.64
C ILE A 16 2.78 8.71 3.80
N MET A 17 2.17 8.02 2.84
CA MET A 17 0.73 7.69 2.88
C MET A 17 0.36 6.77 4.05
N PRO A 18 1.05 5.65 4.30
CA PRO A 18 0.78 4.85 5.49
C PRO A 18 0.98 5.61 6.80
N LEU A 19 2.00 6.46 6.90
CA LEU A 19 2.25 7.27 8.09
C LEU A 19 1.13 8.29 8.34
N LEU A 20 0.62 8.95 7.30
CA LEU A 20 -0.52 9.87 7.41
C LEU A 20 -1.77 9.14 7.92
N VAL A 21 -2.08 7.98 7.38
CA VAL A 21 -3.21 7.15 7.82
C VAL A 21 -3.04 6.73 9.28
N LEU A 22 -1.85 6.33 9.67
CA LEU A 22 -1.53 5.99 11.06
C LEU A 22 -1.81 7.16 12.01
N ILE A 23 -1.32 8.36 11.67
CA ILE A 23 -1.51 9.57 12.47
C ILE A 23 -2.99 9.93 12.58
N ILE A 24 -3.75 9.86 11.48
CA ILE A 24 -5.19 10.13 11.46
C ILE A 24 -5.93 9.13 12.34
N CYS A 25 -5.64 7.83 12.23
CA CYS A 25 -6.27 6.80 13.04
C CYS A 25 -6.00 6.99 14.54
N LEU A 26 -4.78 7.34 14.92
CA LEU A 26 -4.43 7.60 16.31
C LEU A 26 -5.13 8.85 16.85
N LYS A 27 -5.25 9.92 16.07
CA LYS A 27 -6.00 11.12 16.46
C LYS A 27 -7.49 10.85 16.63
N VAL A 28 -8.11 10.11 15.70
CA VAL A 28 -9.53 9.75 15.77
C VAL A 28 -9.81 8.91 17.00
N ASN A 29 -8.92 7.97 17.34
CA ASN A 29 -9.07 7.16 18.56
C ASN A 29 -8.98 8.01 19.83
N SER A 30 -8.11 9.02 19.89
CA SER A 30 -7.96 9.91 21.03
C SER A 30 -9.14 10.88 21.22
N SER A 31 -9.95 11.12 20.19
CA SER A 31 -11.07 12.07 20.19
C SER A 31 -12.42 11.49 20.66
N LYS A 32 -12.44 10.37 21.35
CA LYS A 32 -13.65 9.70 21.90
C LYS A 32 -14.64 9.13 20.86
N TYR A 33 -14.34 9.18 19.57
CA TYR A 33 -15.14 8.48 18.57
C TYR A 33 -14.69 7.02 18.50
N ASN A 34 -15.58 6.09 18.85
CA ASN A 34 -15.37 4.67 18.58
C ASN A 34 -15.51 4.41 17.07
N PHE A 35 -14.49 4.81 16.30
CA PHE A 35 -14.44 4.58 14.87
C PHE A 35 -14.39 3.09 14.54
N PHE A 36 -13.72 2.31 15.38
CA PHE A 36 -13.67 0.85 15.26
C PHE A 36 -14.69 0.24 16.23
N ASN A 37 -15.87 -0.10 15.73
CA ASN A 37 -16.88 -0.81 16.50
C ASN A 37 -16.63 -2.32 16.48
N GLN A 38 -17.33 -3.04 17.37
CA GLN A 38 -17.22 -4.49 17.49
C GLN A 38 -17.52 -5.21 16.17
N THR A 39 -18.45 -4.72 15.38
CA THR A 39 -18.81 -5.28 14.07
C THR A 39 -17.64 -5.32 13.09
N MET A 40 -16.74 -4.33 13.12
CA MET A 40 -15.52 -4.34 12.32
C MET A 40 -14.55 -5.42 12.77
N TYR A 41 -14.41 -5.63 14.07
CA TYR A 41 -13.54 -6.66 14.63
C TYR A 41 -14.00 -8.08 14.29
N GLU A 42 -15.31 -8.31 14.23
CA GLU A 42 -15.89 -9.59 13.84
C GLU A 42 -15.59 -9.97 12.38
N LYS A 43 -15.32 -8.98 11.51
CA LYS A 43 -14.99 -9.18 10.10
C LYS A 43 -13.50 -9.38 9.82
N MET A 44 -12.66 -9.45 10.83
CA MET A 44 -11.21 -9.52 10.65
C MET A 44 -10.75 -10.76 9.87
N GLU A 45 -11.45 -11.90 10.02
CA GLU A 45 -11.17 -13.10 9.25
C GLU A 45 -11.40 -12.89 7.75
N VAL A 46 -12.51 -12.25 7.39
CA VAL A 46 -12.82 -11.90 6.00
C VAL A 46 -11.78 -10.94 5.45
N LEU A 47 -11.37 -9.95 6.24
CA LEU A 47 -10.32 -9.00 5.86
C LEU A 47 -8.97 -9.69 5.67
N ALA A 48 -8.66 -10.73 6.44
CA ALA A 48 -7.45 -11.52 6.27
C ALA A 48 -7.46 -12.27 4.92
N GLY A 49 -8.59 -12.85 4.53
CA GLY A 49 -8.77 -13.47 3.21
C GLY A 49 -8.59 -12.47 2.07
N ILE A 50 -9.19 -11.30 2.18
CA ILE A 50 -9.05 -10.21 1.20
C ILE A 50 -7.59 -9.76 1.13
N SER A 51 -6.91 -9.60 2.27
CA SER A 51 -5.49 -9.21 2.33
C SER A 51 -4.59 -10.21 1.60
N GLY A 52 -4.82 -11.51 1.80
CA GLY A 52 -4.10 -12.56 1.11
C GLY A 52 -4.30 -12.51 -0.41
N THR A 53 -5.52 -12.29 -0.85
CA THR A 53 -5.86 -12.16 -2.27
C THR A 53 -5.17 -10.95 -2.90
N ILE A 54 -5.23 -9.80 -2.27
CA ILE A 54 -4.59 -8.57 -2.77
C ILE A 54 -3.07 -8.73 -2.80
N ALA A 55 -2.48 -9.30 -1.75
CA ALA A 55 -1.04 -9.57 -1.71
C ALA A 55 -0.61 -10.48 -2.87
N SER A 56 -1.37 -11.52 -3.16
CA SER A 56 -1.11 -12.43 -4.28
C SER A 56 -1.18 -11.73 -5.63
N ILE A 57 -2.15 -10.85 -5.83
CA ILE A 57 -2.26 -10.02 -7.05
C ILE A 57 -1.06 -9.08 -7.18
N LEU A 58 -0.64 -8.43 -6.11
CA LEU A 58 0.53 -7.54 -6.12
C LEU A 58 1.82 -8.30 -6.45
N ILE A 59 1.99 -9.50 -5.91
CA ILE A 59 3.13 -10.37 -6.24
C ILE A 59 3.10 -10.76 -7.72
N ALA A 60 1.93 -11.11 -8.25
CA ALA A 60 1.77 -11.44 -9.67
C ALA A 60 2.15 -10.25 -10.57
N ILE A 61 1.70 -9.05 -10.24
CA ILE A 61 2.05 -7.81 -10.97
C ILE A 61 3.57 -7.60 -10.93
N LEU A 62 4.19 -7.75 -9.78
CA LEU A 62 5.64 -7.59 -9.63
C LEU A 62 6.41 -8.63 -10.43
N THR A 63 5.94 -9.87 -10.43
CA THR A 63 6.55 -10.99 -11.21
C THR A 63 6.47 -10.72 -12.71
N ILE A 64 5.30 -10.28 -13.21
CA ILE A 64 5.12 -9.90 -14.60
C ILE A 64 6.08 -8.77 -14.97
N TYR A 65 6.19 -7.75 -14.14
CA TYR A 65 7.10 -6.63 -14.38
C TYR A 65 8.55 -7.08 -14.48
N ILE A 66 9.01 -7.95 -13.58
CA ILE A 66 10.39 -8.47 -13.60
C ILE A 66 10.63 -9.33 -14.85
N SER A 67 9.65 -10.10 -15.28
CA SER A 67 9.76 -11.01 -16.43
C SER A 67 9.57 -10.33 -17.79
N LEU A 68 9.15 -9.07 -17.83
CA LEU A 68 9.04 -8.32 -19.08
C LEU A 68 10.37 -8.26 -19.82
N SER A 69 10.31 -8.57 -21.13
CA SER A 69 11.49 -8.60 -22.00
C SER A 69 12.25 -7.27 -22.01
N ASN A 70 13.58 -7.33 -22.14
CA ASN A 70 14.46 -6.17 -22.21
C ASN A 70 14.41 -5.48 -23.59
N ASN A 71 13.23 -5.25 -24.15
CA ASN A 71 13.06 -4.40 -25.31
C ASN A 71 13.41 -2.95 -24.96
N ASP A 72 13.95 -2.16 -25.87
CA ASP A 72 14.39 -0.77 -25.63
C ASP A 72 13.29 0.11 -25.05
N LYS A 73 12.05 -0.04 -25.48
CA LYS A 73 10.89 0.68 -24.94
C LYS A 73 10.64 0.32 -23.48
N ILE A 74 10.66 -0.97 -23.14
CA ILE A 74 10.44 -1.48 -21.78
C ILE A 74 11.62 -1.09 -20.88
N LYS A 75 12.83 -1.13 -21.39
CA LYS A 75 14.02 -0.70 -20.66
C LYS A 75 13.95 0.78 -20.28
N ARG A 76 13.52 1.64 -21.22
CA ARG A 76 13.27 3.07 -20.95
C ARG A 76 12.16 3.27 -19.91
N LEU A 77 11.07 2.52 -20.03
CA LEU A 77 9.97 2.56 -19.07
C LEU A 77 10.44 2.16 -17.66
N LYS A 78 11.22 1.10 -17.54
CA LYS A 78 11.80 0.64 -16.26
C LYS A 78 12.72 1.67 -15.61
N GLN A 79 13.31 2.59 -16.37
CA GLN A 79 14.20 3.63 -15.87
C GLN A 79 13.43 4.89 -15.43
N THR A 80 12.14 5.00 -15.70
CA THR A 80 11.35 6.17 -15.31
C THR A 80 11.18 6.23 -13.79
N GLU A 81 11.15 7.44 -13.26
CA GLU A 81 10.92 7.66 -11.84
C GLU A 81 9.58 7.11 -11.37
N HIS A 82 8.53 7.26 -12.17
CA HIS A 82 7.20 6.74 -11.86
C HIS A 82 7.18 5.21 -11.68
N THR A 83 7.93 4.49 -12.50
CA THR A 83 8.02 3.04 -12.40
C THR A 83 8.75 2.62 -11.11
N LYS A 84 9.81 3.30 -10.73
CA LYS A 84 10.52 3.04 -9.47
C LYS A 84 9.62 3.28 -8.26
N ILE A 85 8.85 4.37 -8.28
CA ILE A 85 7.88 4.69 -7.23
C ILE A 85 6.80 3.60 -7.17
N LEU A 86 6.29 3.16 -8.32
CA LEU A 86 5.29 2.08 -8.39
C LEU A 86 5.80 0.79 -7.74
N ILE A 87 7.03 0.38 -8.04
CA ILE A 87 7.61 -0.84 -7.49
C ILE A 87 7.78 -0.74 -5.98
N ASN A 88 8.24 0.39 -5.49
CA ASN A 88 8.35 0.62 -4.05
C ASN A 88 6.98 0.56 -3.35
N ASN A 89 5.93 1.12 -3.98
CA ASN A 89 4.57 1.04 -3.46
C ASN A 89 4.03 -0.40 -3.45
N ILE A 90 4.28 -1.18 -4.50
CA ILE A 90 3.88 -2.59 -4.56
C ILE A 90 4.58 -3.40 -3.47
N ALA A 91 5.89 -3.24 -3.31
CA ALA A 91 6.66 -3.93 -2.27
C ALA A 91 6.16 -3.59 -0.86
N MET A 92 5.89 -2.31 -0.60
CA MET A 92 5.35 -1.87 0.68
C MET A 92 3.93 -2.39 0.91
N GLY A 93 3.11 -2.45 -0.13
CA GLY A 93 1.76 -3.02 -0.08
C GLY A 93 1.78 -4.50 0.29
N ILE A 94 2.62 -5.28 -0.36
CA ILE A 94 2.81 -6.69 -0.05
C ILE A 94 3.21 -6.87 1.41
N PHE A 95 4.19 -6.10 1.88
CA PHE A 95 4.66 -6.13 3.27
C PHE A 95 3.53 -5.82 4.25
N LEU A 96 2.74 -4.77 4.03
CA LEU A 96 1.66 -4.37 4.93
C LEU A 96 0.53 -5.39 4.97
N PHE A 97 0.14 -5.98 3.85
CA PHE A 97 -0.90 -7.02 3.82
C PHE A 97 -0.43 -8.31 4.52
N PHE A 98 0.82 -8.71 4.35
CA PHE A 98 1.37 -9.82 5.10
C PHE A 98 1.48 -9.52 6.60
N LEU A 99 1.88 -8.31 6.96
CA LEU A 99 1.93 -7.88 8.35
C LEU A 99 0.54 -7.95 9.01
N TYR A 100 -0.52 -7.57 8.28
CA TYR A 100 -1.89 -7.72 8.74
C TYR A 100 -2.24 -9.18 9.04
N ILE A 101 -1.91 -10.09 8.12
CA ILE A 101 -2.17 -11.52 8.28
C ILE A 101 -1.43 -12.08 9.50
N ILE A 102 -0.17 -11.68 9.67
CA ILE A 102 0.64 -12.09 10.83
C ILE A 102 0.01 -11.59 12.13
N PHE A 103 -0.39 -10.34 12.20
CA PHE A 103 -1.03 -9.76 13.37
C PHE A 103 -2.36 -10.46 13.70
N TRP A 104 -3.12 -10.85 12.68
CA TRP A 104 -4.34 -11.61 12.86
C TRP A 104 -4.07 -13.02 13.41
N ILE A 105 -3.08 -13.73 12.87
CA ILE A 105 -2.71 -15.09 13.33
C ILE A 105 -2.22 -15.07 14.78
N VAL A 106 -1.41 -14.07 15.15
CA VAL A 106 -0.82 -13.94 16.50
C VAL A 106 -1.82 -13.40 17.52
N ASN A 107 -3.04 -13.06 17.10
CA ASN A 107 -4.05 -12.41 17.95
C ASN A 107 -3.56 -11.08 18.56
N PHE A 108 -2.85 -10.29 17.78
CA PHE A 108 -2.45 -8.96 18.19
C PHE A 108 -3.69 -8.06 18.46
N PRO A 109 -3.61 -7.03 19.34
CA PRO A 109 -4.76 -6.19 19.62
C PRO A 109 -5.48 -5.70 18.35
N SER A 110 -6.79 -5.92 18.29
CA SER A 110 -7.62 -5.68 17.10
C SER A 110 -7.50 -4.25 16.54
N PHE A 111 -7.37 -3.26 17.43
CA PHE A 111 -7.20 -1.86 17.04
C PHE A 111 -5.96 -1.66 16.14
N TYR A 112 -4.80 -2.18 16.55
CA TYR A 112 -3.55 -2.06 15.79
C TYR A 112 -3.60 -2.86 14.48
N THR A 113 -4.23 -4.01 14.50
CA THR A 113 -4.41 -4.85 13.30
C THR A 113 -5.26 -4.13 12.26
N MET A 114 -6.34 -3.46 12.67
CA MET A 114 -7.17 -2.66 11.76
C MET A 114 -6.42 -1.45 11.20
N ILE A 115 -5.57 -0.81 11.99
CA ILE A 115 -4.72 0.29 11.52
C ILE A 115 -3.78 -0.19 10.40
N VAL A 116 -3.14 -1.35 10.57
CA VAL A 116 -2.27 -1.93 9.54
C VAL A 116 -3.05 -2.18 8.25
N PHE A 117 -4.26 -2.69 8.34
CA PHE A 117 -5.12 -2.91 7.17
C PHE A 117 -5.46 -1.59 6.44
N LEU A 118 -5.81 -0.55 7.17
CA LEU A 118 -6.09 0.77 6.58
C LEU A 118 -4.85 1.39 5.94
N CYS A 119 -3.68 1.23 6.55
CA CYS A 119 -2.41 1.64 5.95
C CYS A 119 -2.14 0.90 4.63
N ALA A 120 -2.40 -0.41 4.60
CA ALA A 120 -2.27 -1.23 3.40
C ALA A 120 -3.22 -0.78 2.29
N LEU A 121 -4.49 -0.47 2.62
CA LEU A 121 -5.45 0.06 1.66
C LEU A 121 -5.03 1.41 1.08
N SER A 122 -4.52 2.31 1.91
CA SER A 122 -4.02 3.61 1.44
C SER A 122 -2.87 3.45 0.45
N ASN A 123 -1.97 2.52 0.73
CA ASN A 123 -0.87 2.22 -0.17
C ASN A 123 -1.35 1.60 -1.50
N LEU A 124 -2.40 0.77 -1.45
CA LEU A 124 -3.03 0.20 -2.63
C LEU A 124 -3.61 1.30 -3.55
N ILE A 125 -4.27 2.31 -2.97
CA ILE A 125 -4.81 3.45 -3.72
C ILE A 125 -3.68 4.19 -4.47
N VAL A 126 -2.56 4.44 -3.80
CA VAL A 126 -1.38 5.07 -4.42
C VAL A 126 -0.82 4.20 -5.55
N THR A 127 -0.77 2.89 -5.35
CA THR A 127 -0.33 1.93 -6.38
C THR A 127 -1.21 2.01 -7.62
N ILE A 128 -2.52 2.01 -7.46
CA ILE A 128 -3.48 2.13 -8.56
C ILE A 128 -3.28 3.46 -9.31
N TYR A 129 -3.10 4.56 -8.59
CA TYR A 129 -2.82 5.86 -9.19
C TYR A 129 -1.59 5.82 -10.11
N TYR A 130 -0.48 5.25 -9.64
CA TYR A 130 0.75 5.15 -10.45
C TYR A 130 0.61 4.18 -11.62
N VAL A 131 -0.15 3.11 -11.48
CA VAL A 131 -0.47 2.23 -12.62
C VAL A 131 -1.20 3.00 -13.71
N VAL A 132 -2.19 3.81 -13.36
CA VAL A 132 -2.93 4.65 -14.32
C VAL A 132 -2.01 5.69 -14.97
N VAL A 133 -1.16 6.36 -14.20
CA VAL A 133 -0.21 7.35 -14.72
C VAL A 133 0.74 6.71 -15.73
N ILE A 134 1.30 5.53 -15.42
CA ILE A 134 2.22 4.82 -16.31
C ILE A 134 1.50 4.35 -17.56
N SER A 135 0.29 3.81 -17.44
CA SER A 135 -0.48 3.34 -18.60
C SER A 135 -0.82 4.45 -19.58
N ARG A 136 -1.00 5.68 -19.10
CA ARG A 136 -1.24 6.85 -19.96
C ARG A 136 0.02 7.37 -20.66
N SER A 137 1.20 7.02 -20.18
CA SER A 137 2.48 7.43 -20.77
C SER A 137 3.00 6.44 -21.81
N ILE A 138 2.36 5.31 -21.94
CA ILE A 138 2.62 4.32 -22.99
C ILE A 138 1.75 4.62 -24.22
#